data_dd02bb0c620f58339e8337e373fe17fd
#
_entry.id   dd02bb0c620f58339e8337e373fe17fd
#
_cell.length_a   1.000
_cell.length_b   1.000
_cell.length_c   1.000
_cell.angle_alpha   90.00
_cell.angle_beta   90.00
_cell.angle_gamma   90.00
#
_symmetry.space_group_name_H-M   'P 1'
#
loop_
_entity.id
_entity.type
_entity.pdbx_description
1 polymer ?
#
loop_
_entity_poly.entity_id
_entity_poly.type
_entity_poly.pdbx_seq_one_letter_code
_entity_poly.pdbx_strand_id
1 'polypeptide(L)'
;MVRLIVDSGSTKTDWCFAMPDGKFVRINTSGINPAVQAPDIIEGILNNELLPSLTTQAINRDDVGEIYYYGAGCTPDRQPIMRNMLIRTFSSSKTIEVNSDLLAAARALCLRKEGIACILGTGANSCLYDGANIIAQTPAL
;
A
#
# COMPACT_ATOMS: atom_id res chain seq x y z
N MET A 1 -7.34 1.92 -18.39
CA MET A 1 -6.44 2.24 -17.28
C MET A 1 -6.67 1.25 -16.14
N VAL A 2 -5.61 0.74 -15.56
CA VAL A 2 -5.65 -0.13 -14.38
C VAL A 2 -5.44 0.73 -13.14
N ARG A 3 -6.23 0.49 -12.09
CA ARG A 3 -6.03 1.10 -10.78
C ARG A 3 -5.47 0.04 -9.83
N LEU A 4 -4.39 0.38 -9.15
CA LEU A 4 -3.74 -0.50 -8.19
C LEU A 4 -4.02 -0.01 -6.76
N ILE A 5 -4.53 -0.91 -5.94
CA ILE A 5 -4.71 -0.68 -4.51
C ILE A 5 -3.85 -1.70 -3.77
N VAL A 6 -3.00 -1.21 -2.87
CA VAL A 6 -2.04 -2.05 -2.15
C VAL A 6 -2.30 -1.95 -0.65
N ASP A 7 -2.37 -3.11 -0.02
CA ASP A 7 -2.41 -3.24 1.43
C ASP A 7 -1.17 -4.03 1.88
N SER A 8 -0.21 -3.35 2.47
CA SER A 8 1.06 -3.93 2.85
C SER A 8 1.20 -4.00 4.36
N GLY A 9 1.24 -5.22 4.87
CA GLY A 9 1.58 -5.51 6.26
C GLY A 9 3.02 -5.97 6.41
N SER A 10 3.43 -6.22 7.65
CA SER A 10 4.80 -6.71 7.95
C SER A 10 5.05 -8.14 7.45
N THR A 11 3.99 -8.93 7.30
CA THR A 11 4.09 -10.35 6.92
C THR A 11 3.81 -10.58 5.44
N LYS A 12 2.81 -9.88 4.89
CA LYS A 12 2.40 -10.02 3.48
C LYS A 12 1.94 -8.70 2.92
N THR A 13 1.99 -8.60 1.59
CA THR A 13 1.44 -7.48 0.82
C THR A 13 0.41 -8.01 -0.17
N ASP A 14 -0.78 -7.42 -0.15
CA ASP A 14 -1.85 -7.67 -1.12
C ASP A 14 -1.85 -6.56 -2.18
N TRP A 15 -1.66 -6.95 -3.44
CA TRP A 15 -1.71 -6.06 -4.60
C TRP A 15 -3.00 -6.36 -5.35
N CYS A 16 -3.93 -5.41 -5.36
CA CYS A 16 -5.22 -5.56 -6.02
C CYS A 16 -5.28 -4.64 -7.25
N PHE A 17 -5.38 -5.25 -8.42
CA PHE A 17 -5.46 -4.55 -9.71
C PHE A 17 -6.92 -4.52 -10.16
N ALA A 18 -7.51 -3.33 -10.17
CA ALA A 18 -8.85 -3.11 -10.73
C ALA A 18 -8.72 -2.90 -12.24
N MET A 19 -9.16 -3.90 -13.00
CA MET A 19 -9.04 -3.93 -14.44
C MET A 19 -10.17 -3.13 -15.12
N PRO A 20 -9.96 -2.65 -16.38
CA PRO A 20 -10.96 -1.84 -17.07
C PRO A 20 -12.30 -2.55 -17.29
N ASP A 21 -12.32 -3.90 -17.34
CA ASP A 21 -13.53 -4.71 -17.52
C ASP A 21 -14.31 -4.92 -16.20
N GLY A 22 -13.87 -4.31 -15.10
CA GLY A 22 -14.49 -4.46 -13.79
C GLY A 22 -14.00 -5.65 -12.97
N LYS A 23 -13.10 -6.47 -13.49
CA LYS A 23 -12.52 -7.59 -12.76
C LYS A 23 -11.38 -7.11 -11.86
N PHE A 24 -11.14 -7.88 -10.80
CA PHE A 24 -10.03 -7.66 -9.87
C PHE A 24 -9.04 -8.81 -9.97
N VAL A 25 -7.76 -8.47 -10.09
CA VAL A 25 -6.67 -9.45 -10.04
C VAL A 25 -5.86 -9.19 -8.79
N ARG A 26 -5.68 -10.21 -7.96
CA ARG A 26 -4.92 -10.12 -6.72
C ARG A 26 -3.59 -10.86 -6.83
N ILE A 27 -2.54 -10.20 -6.36
CA ILE A 27 -1.21 -10.78 -6.24
C ILE A 27 -0.76 -10.60 -4.80
N ASN A 28 -0.16 -11.65 -4.23
CA ASN A 28 0.41 -11.60 -2.89
C ASN A 28 1.93 -11.69 -2.98
N THR A 29 2.60 -10.84 -2.23
CA THR A 29 4.05 -10.88 -2.06
C THR A 29 4.41 -10.87 -0.58
N SER A 30 5.70 -10.98 -0.28
CA SER A 30 6.22 -10.76 1.06
C SER A 30 5.85 -9.38 1.58
N GLY A 31 5.77 -9.23 2.89
CA GLY A 31 5.46 -7.96 3.53
C GLY A 31 6.51 -6.89 3.25
N ILE A 32 6.04 -5.66 3.11
CA ILE A 32 6.88 -4.49 2.87
C ILE A 32 6.71 -3.52 4.03
N ASN A 33 7.82 -3.14 4.66
CA ASN A 33 7.82 -2.21 5.78
C ASN A 33 9.11 -1.37 5.75
N PRO A 34 9.06 -0.12 5.25
CA PRO A 34 10.25 0.73 5.13
C PRO A 34 10.82 1.18 6.47
N ALA A 35 10.11 0.97 7.58
CA ALA A 35 10.62 1.26 8.92
C ALA A 35 11.67 0.24 9.39
N VAL A 36 11.60 -1.00 8.91
CA VAL A 36 12.44 -2.11 9.36
C VAL A 36 13.22 -2.80 8.25
N GLN A 37 12.91 -2.51 6.98
CA GLN A 37 13.59 -3.09 5.82
C GLN A 37 14.43 -2.04 5.11
N ALA A 38 15.63 -2.43 4.66
CA ALA A 38 16.43 -1.57 3.82
C ALA A 38 15.82 -1.45 2.42
N PRO A 39 16.09 -0.35 1.67
CA PRO A 39 15.53 -0.16 0.33
C PRO A 39 15.82 -1.30 -0.65
N ASP A 40 17.00 -1.90 -0.59
CA ASP A 40 17.36 -3.03 -1.47
C ASP A 40 16.53 -4.28 -1.21
N ILE A 41 16.12 -4.52 0.03
CA ILE A 41 15.21 -5.62 0.38
C ILE A 41 13.84 -5.40 -0.26
N ILE A 42 13.32 -4.19 -0.17
CA ILE A 42 12.03 -3.83 -0.77
C ILE A 42 12.10 -3.93 -2.30
N GLU A 43 13.16 -3.42 -2.91
CA GLU A 43 13.38 -3.55 -4.35
C GLU A 43 13.43 -5.03 -4.78
N GLY A 44 14.06 -5.88 -3.98
CA GLY A 44 14.09 -7.32 -4.22
C GLY A 44 12.70 -7.95 -4.24
N ILE A 45 11.81 -7.53 -3.34
CA ILE A 45 10.41 -7.99 -3.32
C ILE A 45 9.69 -7.56 -4.61
N LEU A 46 9.85 -6.32 -5.02
CA LEU A 46 9.23 -5.81 -6.24
C LEU A 46 9.76 -6.53 -7.49
N ASN A 47 11.06 -6.70 -7.60
CA ASN A 47 11.69 -7.27 -8.80
C ASN A 47 11.57 -8.79 -8.87
N ASN A 48 11.61 -9.50 -7.73
CA ASN A 48 11.67 -10.95 -7.71
C ASN A 48 10.32 -11.61 -7.43
N GLU A 49 9.37 -10.91 -6.84
CA GLU A 49 8.05 -11.43 -6.50
C GLU A 49 6.93 -10.75 -7.30
N LEU A 50 6.86 -9.42 -7.28
CA LEU A 50 5.76 -8.70 -7.92
C LEU A 50 5.85 -8.75 -9.45
N LEU A 51 6.97 -8.33 -10.04
CA LEU A 51 7.09 -8.24 -11.50
C LEU A 51 6.92 -9.58 -12.22
N PRO A 52 7.48 -10.71 -11.73
CA PRO A 52 7.20 -12.02 -12.32
C PRO A 52 5.72 -12.40 -12.25
N SER A 53 5.04 -12.04 -11.15
CA SER A 53 3.60 -12.31 -10.99
C SER A 53 2.75 -11.49 -11.95
N LEU A 54 3.14 -10.24 -12.24
CA LEU A 54 2.45 -9.42 -13.25
C LEU A 54 2.52 -10.11 -14.63
N THR A 55 3.67 -10.63 -14.99
CA THR A 55 3.84 -11.36 -16.26
C THR A 55 2.95 -12.61 -16.30
N THR A 56 2.91 -13.38 -15.22
CA THR A 56 2.08 -14.58 -15.11
C THR A 56 0.58 -14.24 -15.24
N GLN A 57 0.14 -13.13 -14.68
CA GLN A 57 -1.24 -12.68 -14.73
C GLN A 57 -1.56 -11.84 -15.97
N ALA A 58 -0.62 -11.70 -16.89
CA ALA A 58 -0.75 -10.89 -18.11
C ALA A 58 -1.16 -9.43 -17.83
N ILE A 59 -0.63 -8.85 -16.77
CA ILE A 59 -0.83 -7.45 -16.43
C ILE A 59 0.38 -6.65 -16.92
N ASN A 60 0.14 -5.66 -17.78
CA ASN A 60 1.18 -4.73 -18.21
C ASN A 60 1.29 -3.59 -17.20
N ARG A 61 2.46 -3.46 -16.56
CA ARG A 61 2.69 -2.40 -15.58
C ARG A 61 2.55 -0.99 -16.16
N ASP A 62 2.71 -0.81 -17.46
CA ASP A 62 2.53 0.48 -18.12
C ASP A 62 1.05 0.89 -18.22
N ASP A 63 0.12 -0.04 -18.02
CA ASP A 63 -1.30 0.25 -17.98
C ASP A 63 -1.78 0.74 -16.61
N VAL A 64 -0.95 0.65 -15.57
CA VAL A 64 -1.30 1.11 -14.22
C VAL A 64 -1.21 2.62 -14.17
N GLY A 65 -2.37 3.29 -14.13
CA GLY A 65 -2.48 4.75 -14.15
C GLY A 65 -2.61 5.40 -12.78
N GLU A 66 -3.12 4.68 -11.80
CA GLU A 66 -3.32 5.16 -10.43
C GLU A 66 -2.88 4.10 -9.43
N ILE A 67 -2.19 4.54 -8.38
CA ILE A 67 -1.74 3.67 -7.29
C ILE A 67 -2.13 4.29 -5.95
N TYR A 68 -2.80 3.49 -5.13
CA TYR A 68 -3.14 3.82 -3.76
C TYR A 68 -2.50 2.79 -2.86
N TYR A 69 -1.40 3.17 -2.22
CA TYR A 69 -0.60 2.29 -1.38
C TYR A 69 -0.84 2.60 0.09
N TYR A 70 -1.21 1.59 0.85
CA TYR A 70 -1.41 1.67 2.30
C TYR A 70 -0.50 0.64 2.94
N GLY A 71 0.50 1.10 3.68
CA GLY A 71 1.51 0.18 4.16
C GLY A 71 1.98 0.41 5.58
N ALA A 72 2.35 -0.70 6.23
CA ALA A 72 3.03 -0.68 7.51
C ALA A 72 4.35 0.11 7.39
N GLY A 73 4.68 0.89 8.39
CA GLY A 73 5.90 1.68 8.43
C GLY A 73 5.94 2.88 7.48
N CYS A 74 4.84 3.18 6.79
CA CYS A 74 4.74 4.35 5.90
C CYS A 74 4.38 5.61 6.68
N THR A 75 5.24 5.97 7.60
CA THR A 75 5.17 7.26 8.30
C THR A 75 5.49 8.39 7.32
N PRO A 76 5.10 9.65 7.58
CA PRO A 76 5.33 10.76 6.66
C PRO A 76 6.76 10.91 6.17
N ASP A 77 7.76 10.62 7.03
CA ASP A 77 9.17 10.68 6.68
C ASP A 77 9.64 9.52 5.78
N ARG A 78 8.90 8.39 5.76
CA ARG A 78 9.22 7.20 4.96
C ARG A 78 8.37 7.06 3.70
N GLN A 79 7.27 7.78 3.60
CA GLN A 79 6.40 7.74 2.42
C GLN A 79 7.16 8.05 1.11
N PRO A 80 8.10 9.02 1.06
CA PRO A 80 8.86 9.28 -0.15
C PRO A 80 9.68 8.09 -0.64
N ILE A 81 10.17 7.24 0.24
CA ILE A 81 10.93 6.04 -0.12
C ILE A 81 10.05 5.10 -0.96
N MET A 82 8.85 4.79 -0.44
CA MET A 82 7.90 3.92 -1.14
C MET A 82 7.37 4.57 -2.41
N ARG A 83 7.07 5.86 -2.37
CA ARG A 83 6.60 6.59 -3.53
C ARG A 83 7.61 6.52 -4.68
N ASN A 84 8.89 6.74 -4.40
CA ASN A 84 9.95 6.68 -5.41
C ASN A 84 10.09 5.28 -6.00
N MET A 85 9.97 4.24 -5.19
CA MET A 85 10.02 2.86 -5.67
C MET A 85 8.84 2.53 -6.58
N LEU A 86 7.63 3.00 -6.22
CA LEU A 86 6.44 2.80 -7.04
C LEU A 86 6.52 3.58 -8.35
N ILE A 87 7.07 4.79 -8.34
CA ILE A 87 7.30 5.59 -9.57
C ILE A 87 8.24 4.84 -10.51
N ARG A 88 9.30 4.25 -10.00
CA ARG A 88 10.25 3.49 -10.82
C ARG A 88 9.66 2.20 -11.37
N THR A 89 8.84 1.52 -10.58
CA THR A 89 8.21 0.26 -10.98
C THR A 89 7.05 0.47 -11.95
N PHE A 90 6.25 1.50 -11.73
CA PHE A 90 5.07 1.84 -12.52
C PHE A 90 5.19 3.25 -13.08
N SER A 91 6.14 3.42 -13.99
CA SER A 91 6.53 4.75 -14.50
C SER A 91 5.44 5.49 -15.27
N SER A 92 4.42 4.79 -15.75
CA SER A 92 3.29 5.39 -16.46
C SER A 92 2.17 5.88 -15.54
N SER A 93 2.27 5.66 -14.23
CA SER A 93 1.25 6.09 -13.28
C SER A 93 1.26 7.60 -13.09
N LYS A 94 0.08 8.21 -13.21
CA LYS A 94 -0.10 9.65 -13.05
C LYS A 94 -0.42 10.05 -11.62
N THR A 95 -1.03 9.14 -10.86
CA THR A 95 -1.41 9.36 -9.47
C THR A 95 -0.81 8.27 -8.62
N ILE A 96 -0.02 8.64 -7.63
CA ILE A 96 0.55 7.71 -6.65
C ILE A 96 0.38 8.31 -5.27
N GLU A 97 -0.46 7.69 -4.45
CA GLU A 97 -0.63 8.02 -3.05
C GLU A 97 -0.04 6.93 -2.18
N VAL A 98 0.77 7.33 -1.21
CA VAL A 98 1.36 6.42 -0.22
C VAL A 98 0.92 6.89 1.16
N ASN A 99 0.28 6.00 1.91
CA ASN A 99 -0.25 6.28 3.23
C ASN A 99 0.08 5.14 4.19
N SER A 100 -0.15 5.37 5.49
CA SER A 100 -0.05 4.29 6.48
C SER A 100 -1.16 3.26 6.28
N ASP A 101 -0.91 2.01 6.68
CA ASP A 101 -1.92 0.95 6.69
C ASP A 101 -3.09 1.29 7.61
N LEU A 102 -2.84 2.07 8.66
CA LEU A 102 -3.87 2.51 9.60
C LEU A 102 -4.88 3.45 8.93
N LEU A 103 -4.47 4.26 7.96
CA LEU A 103 -5.40 5.11 7.20
C LEU A 103 -6.35 4.26 6.36
N ALA A 104 -5.90 3.16 5.79
CA ALA A 104 -6.77 2.24 5.05
C ALA A 104 -7.85 1.66 5.96
N ALA A 105 -7.47 1.22 7.16
CA ALA A 105 -8.42 0.72 8.15
C ALA A 105 -9.43 1.79 8.57
N ALA A 106 -8.97 3.01 8.81
CA ALA A 106 -9.83 4.13 9.18
C ALA A 106 -10.84 4.46 8.07
N ARG A 107 -10.38 4.53 6.81
CA ARG A 107 -11.25 4.79 5.67
C ARG A 107 -12.27 3.68 5.45
N ALA A 108 -11.89 2.42 5.66
CA ALA A 108 -12.78 1.27 5.51
C ALA A 108 -13.83 1.19 6.62
N LEU A 109 -13.44 1.47 7.86
CA LEU A 109 -14.32 1.34 9.03
C LEU A 109 -15.18 2.57 9.28
N CYS A 110 -14.61 3.77 9.14
CA CYS A 110 -15.26 5.02 9.47
C CYS A 110 -15.87 5.72 8.24
N LEU A 111 -15.49 5.28 7.04
CA LEU A 111 -15.85 5.94 5.78
C LEU A 111 -15.43 7.41 5.83
N ARG A 112 -16.38 8.36 5.80
CA ARG A 112 -16.11 9.80 5.90
C ARG A 112 -16.53 10.39 7.24
N LYS A 113 -16.77 9.54 8.24
CA LYS A 113 -17.17 9.95 9.60
C LYS A 113 -15.97 9.92 10.51
N GLU A 114 -15.99 10.74 11.53
CA GLU A 114 -15.00 10.68 12.61
C GLU A 114 -15.05 9.34 13.31
N GLY A 115 -13.91 8.89 13.81
CA GLY A 115 -13.85 7.65 14.54
C GLY A 115 -12.46 7.29 15.01
N ILE A 116 -12.38 6.18 15.74
CA ILE A 116 -11.13 5.57 16.19
C ILE A 116 -10.98 4.24 15.47
N ALA A 117 -9.87 4.07 14.79
CA ALA A 117 -9.53 2.82 14.12
C ALA A 117 -8.36 2.14 14.82
N CYS A 118 -8.44 0.83 14.98
CA CYS A 118 -7.42 0.01 15.60
C CYS A 118 -7.03 -1.13 14.65
N ILE A 119 -5.74 -1.42 14.61
CA ILE A 119 -5.19 -2.58 13.90
C ILE A 119 -4.53 -3.48 14.92
N LEU A 120 -4.94 -4.74 14.93
CA LEU A 120 -4.35 -5.80 15.76
C LEU A 120 -3.78 -6.86 14.82
N GLY A 121 -2.47 -7.05 14.87
CA GLY A 121 -1.77 -8.01 14.05
C GLY A 121 -0.45 -8.36 14.71
N THR A 122 0.67 -8.30 13.97
CA THR A 122 2.00 -8.48 14.54
C THR A 122 2.32 -7.43 15.59
N GLY A 123 1.74 -6.22 15.45
CA GLY A 123 1.73 -5.17 16.45
C GLY A 123 0.32 -4.66 16.68
N ALA A 124 0.17 -3.71 17.60
CA ALA A 124 -1.09 -3.02 17.84
C ALA A 124 -0.92 -1.53 17.55
N ASN A 125 -1.91 -0.93 16.91
CA ASN A 125 -1.88 0.47 16.55
C ASN A 125 -3.29 1.04 16.58
N SER A 126 -3.43 2.33 16.91
CA SER A 126 -4.72 3.01 16.88
C SER A 126 -4.58 4.45 16.44
N CYS A 127 -5.63 5.01 15.88
CA CYS A 127 -5.64 6.41 15.46
C CYS A 127 -7.01 7.05 15.66
N LEU A 128 -7.01 8.36 15.78
CA LEU A 128 -8.19 9.19 15.68
C LEU A 128 -8.32 9.70 14.25
N TYR A 129 -9.47 9.45 13.63
CA TYR A 129 -9.75 9.76 12.23
C TYR A 129 -10.83 10.86 12.17
N ASP A 130 -10.59 11.89 11.35
CA ASP A 130 -11.48 13.04 11.24
C ASP A 130 -12.51 12.93 10.09
N GLY A 131 -12.57 11.78 9.45
CA GLY A 131 -13.43 11.55 8.27
C GLY A 131 -12.69 11.64 6.95
N ALA A 132 -11.45 12.10 6.94
CA ALA A 132 -10.59 12.19 5.75
C ALA A 132 -9.15 11.78 6.05
N ASN A 133 -8.60 12.16 7.21
CA ASN A 133 -7.21 11.96 7.58
C ASN A 133 -7.05 11.49 9.02
N ILE A 134 -5.91 10.89 9.32
CA ILE A 134 -5.50 10.58 10.67
C ILE A 134 -5.00 11.86 11.33
N ILE A 135 -5.59 12.24 12.47
CA ILE A 135 -5.23 13.44 13.23
C ILE A 135 -4.46 13.14 14.50
N ALA A 136 -4.50 11.91 14.99
CA ALA A 136 -3.71 11.46 16.12
C ALA A 136 -3.48 9.96 16.02
N GLN A 137 -2.31 9.49 16.42
CA GLN A 137 -1.93 8.09 16.34
C GLN A 137 -1.11 7.70 17.56
N THR A 138 -1.41 6.53 18.15
CA THR A 138 -0.56 5.97 19.19
C THR A 138 0.73 5.44 18.57
N PRO A 139 1.87 5.50 19.30
CA PRO A 139 3.09 4.85 18.84
C PRO A 139 2.89 3.36 18.62
N ALA A 140 3.56 2.80 17.62
CA ALA A 140 3.57 1.36 17.38
C ALA A 140 4.24 0.64 18.57
N LEU A 141 3.64 -0.45 19.00
CA LEU A 141 4.19 -1.28 20.08
C LEU A 141 5.23 -2.27 19.55
#